data_b108dccf9020fbe15aff334513eeef8a
#
_entry.id   b108dccf9020fbe15aff334513eeef8a
#
_cell.length_a   1.000
_cell.length_b   1.000
_cell.length_c   1.000
_cell.angle_alpha   90.00
_cell.angle_beta   90.00
_cell.angle_gamma   90.00
#
_symmetry.space_group_name_H-M   'P 1'
#
loop_
_entity.id
_entity.type
_entity.pdbx_description
1 polymer ?
#
loop_
_entity_poly.entity_id
_entity_poly.type
_entity_poly.pdbx_seq_one_letter_code
_entity_poly.pdbx_strand_id
1 'polypeptide(L)'
;MYWKILYNKEKKGSDLVSNAIITDMSGAYIEHSEIITNFVATVYSQLKGNICRVYPDNVQYKWTIGDEEKIVIPDASINCRVHAKKGNSFFDIPRFVMEVLSSSTEKYDRTEKMELYRQQEIDEYWIVDWRKRQVEIYTLDYDSEGNPEYYLLNTVTEENKSELYIVHFPHVKITFDELFNID
;
A
#
# COMPACT_ATOMS: atom_id res chain seq x y z
N MET A 1 -24.97 8.84 -9.96
CA MET A 1 -25.07 9.80 -11.08
C MET A 1 -25.03 11.27 -10.59
N TYR A 2 -24.16 11.64 -9.63
CA TYR A 2 -24.15 13.00 -9.05
C TYR A 2 -22.76 13.62 -8.83
N TRP A 3 -21.68 13.04 -9.34
CA TRP A 3 -20.30 13.56 -9.12
C TRP A 3 -19.63 14.13 -10.38
N LYS A 4 -20.36 14.33 -11.48
CA LYS A 4 -19.80 14.78 -12.78
C LYS A 4 -19.95 16.26 -13.08
N ILE A 5 -20.39 17.11 -12.16
CA ILE A 5 -20.79 18.51 -12.50
C ILE A 5 -19.93 19.60 -11.84
N LEU A 6 -18.87 19.34 -11.14
CA LEU A 6 -18.15 20.41 -10.43
C LEU A 6 -16.72 20.73 -10.88
N TYR A 7 -16.28 20.29 -12.04
CA TYR A 7 -14.92 20.62 -12.50
C TYR A 7 -14.86 21.15 -13.94
N ASN A 8 -15.61 22.23 -14.22
CA ASN A 8 -15.34 23.12 -15.33
C ASN A 8 -15.54 24.54 -14.87
N LYS A 9 -14.51 25.12 -14.26
CA LYS A 9 -14.29 26.58 -14.22
C LYS A 9 -12.81 26.86 -14.38
N GLU A 10 -12.49 27.40 -15.53
CA GLU A 10 -11.19 27.99 -15.85
C GLU A 10 -10.74 28.94 -14.75
N LYS A 11 -9.54 28.76 -14.21
CA LYS A 11 -8.75 29.82 -13.60
C LYS A 11 -7.36 29.83 -14.21
N LYS A 12 -7.09 30.92 -14.89
CA LYS A 12 -5.74 31.35 -15.26
C LYS A 12 -4.95 31.67 -14.00
N GLY A 13 -3.73 31.21 -13.93
CA GLY A 13 -2.71 31.76 -13.04
C GLY A 13 -2.18 30.77 -12.01
N SER A 14 -0.93 30.35 -12.22
CA SER A 14 0.03 29.84 -11.23
C SER A 14 -0.52 28.95 -10.13
N ASP A 15 -0.51 27.64 -10.40
CA ASP A 15 -0.22 26.62 -9.39
C ASP A 15 -0.08 25.27 -10.11
N LEU A 16 1.16 24.94 -10.43
CA LEU A 16 1.58 23.59 -10.85
C LEU A 16 1.63 22.74 -9.56
N VAL A 17 0.48 22.39 -9.01
CA VAL A 17 0.40 21.38 -7.96
C VAL A 17 -0.48 20.24 -8.45
N SER A 18 0.20 19.18 -8.80
CA SER A 18 -0.29 17.79 -8.78
C SER A 18 -1.57 17.45 -9.56
N ASN A 19 -1.50 17.44 -10.88
CA ASN A 19 -2.48 16.71 -11.69
C ASN A 19 -2.21 15.18 -11.74
N ALA A 20 -1.25 14.68 -10.98
CA ALA A 20 -0.85 13.27 -11.04
C ALA A 20 -1.70 12.33 -10.14
N ILE A 21 -2.50 12.86 -9.22
CA ILE A 21 -3.20 12.02 -8.24
C ILE A 21 -4.62 11.64 -8.68
N ILE A 22 -5.19 12.30 -9.69
CA ILE A 22 -6.63 12.13 -10.04
C ILE A 22 -6.85 11.20 -11.25
N THR A 23 -5.82 10.80 -11.96
CA THR A 23 -5.99 10.07 -13.22
C THR A 23 -6.17 8.57 -13.09
N ASP A 24 -6.02 7.96 -11.92
CA ASP A 24 -6.07 6.51 -11.77
C ASP A 24 -7.23 5.96 -10.94
N MET A 25 -8.28 6.71 -10.74
CA MET A 25 -9.53 6.19 -10.17
C MET A 25 -10.49 5.65 -11.25
N SER A 26 -10.05 5.47 -12.48
CA SER A 26 -10.88 4.94 -13.55
C SER A 26 -10.66 3.43 -13.68
N GLY A 27 -11.41 2.64 -12.89
CA GLY A 27 -11.62 1.23 -13.18
C GLY A 27 -10.55 0.30 -12.63
N ALA A 28 -10.35 0.30 -11.33
CA ALA A 28 -9.72 -0.87 -10.70
C ALA A 28 -10.54 -2.11 -11.08
N TYR A 29 -9.88 -3.17 -11.53
CA TYR A 29 -10.52 -4.46 -11.74
C TYR A 29 -11.17 -4.92 -10.44
N ILE A 30 -12.27 -5.67 -10.53
CA ILE A 30 -12.98 -6.19 -9.36
C ILE A 30 -12.01 -7.01 -8.50
N GLU A 31 -11.20 -7.84 -9.15
CA GLU A 31 -10.20 -8.69 -8.50
C GLU A 31 -9.17 -7.90 -7.67
N HIS A 32 -8.76 -6.73 -8.14
CA HIS A 32 -7.90 -5.82 -7.37
C HIS A 32 -8.58 -5.41 -6.06
N SER A 33 -9.84 -5.00 -6.13
CA SER A 33 -10.61 -4.59 -4.94
C SER A 33 -10.91 -5.77 -4.02
N GLU A 34 -11.10 -6.97 -4.56
CA GLU A 34 -11.31 -8.20 -3.77
C GLU A 34 -10.07 -8.59 -2.98
N ILE A 35 -8.87 -8.54 -3.58
CA ILE A 35 -7.61 -8.75 -2.87
C ILE A 35 -7.48 -7.79 -1.69
N ILE A 36 -7.71 -6.50 -1.89
CA ILE A 36 -7.65 -5.50 -0.81
C ILE A 36 -8.67 -5.82 0.29
N THR A 37 -9.89 -6.15 -0.11
CA THR A 37 -10.98 -6.48 0.81
C THR A 37 -10.65 -7.72 1.63
N ASN A 38 -10.17 -8.78 1.00
CA ASN A 38 -9.81 -10.04 1.65
C ASN A 38 -8.68 -9.82 2.67
N PHE A 39 -7.63 -9.09 2.27
CA PHE A 39 -6.54 -8.74 3.18
C PHE A 39 -7.04 -7.94 4.37
N VAL A 40 -7.74 -6.83 4.11
CA VAL A 40 -8.19 -5.92 5.16
C VAL A 40 -9.16 -6.60 6.13
N ALA A 41 -10.13 -7.38 5.63
CA ALA A 41 -11.10 -8.07 6.48
C ALA A 41 -10.43 -9.11 7.40
N THR A 42 -9.54 -9.93 6.83
CA THR A 42 -8.81 -10.96 7.57
C THR A 42 -7.91 -10.35 8.64
N VAL A 43 -7.13 -9.33 8.29
CA VAL A 43 -6.21 -8.66 9.22
C VAL A 43 -6.96 -7.86 10.29
N TYR A 44 -8.03 -7.14 9.89
CA TYR A 44 -8.84 -6.35 10.81
C TYR A 44 -9.43 -7.20 11.94
N SER A 45 -9.96 -8.37 11.61
CA SER A 45 -10.56 -9.27 12.60
C SER A 45 -9.59 -9.64 13.71
N GLN A 46 -8.30 -9.79 13.39
CA GLN A 46 -7.24 -10.21 14.30
C GLN A 46 -6.58 -9.03 15.03
N LEU A 47 -6.57 -7.84 14.44
CA LEU A 47 -6.05 -6.63 15.08
C LEU A 47 -7.08 -5.86 15.91
N LYS A 48 -8.33 -6.34 15.97
CA LYS A 48 -9.39 -5.69 16.77
C LYS A 48 -8.98 -5.60 18.24
N GLY A 49 -8.97 -4.38 18.78
CA GLY A 49 -8.52 -4.12 20.15
C GLY A 49 -7.00 -3.94 20.32
N ASN A 50 -6.21 -4.15 19.26
CA ASN A 50 -4.78 -3.90 19.29
C ASN A 50 -4.46 -2.41 19.09
N ILE A 51 -3.22 -1.99 19.34
CA ILE A 51 -2.72 -0.65 19.03
C ILE A 51 -2.59 -0.45 17.52
N CYS A 52 -2.21 -1.50 16.78
CA CYS A 52 -2.09 -1.47 15.33
C CYS A 52 -3.47 -1.56 14.67
N ARG A 53 -3.60 -0.91 13.52
CA ARG A 53 -4.82 -0.91 12.71
C ARG A 53 -4.47 -1.17 11.26
N VAL A 54 -5.32 -1.92 10.56
CA VAL A 54 -5.26 -2.07 9.10
C VAL A 54 -6.16 -1.04 8.43
N TYR A 55 -5.72 -0.51 7.30
CA TYR A 55 -6.42 0.49 6.49
C TYR A 55 -6.42 0.09 5.03
N PRO A 56 -7.54 0.27 4.31
CA PRO A 56 -7.62 0.10 2.86
C PRO A 56 -7.13 1.35 2.09
N ASP A 57 -7.31 1.35 0.79
CA ASP A 57 -6.88 2.29 -0.24
C ASP A 57 -7.48 3.71 -0.19
N ASN A 58 -8.03 4.13 0.93
CA ASN A 58 -8.63 5.46 1.10
C ASN A 58 -7.92 6.33 2.15
N VAL A 59 -6.77 5.91 2.63
CA VAL A 59 -6.00 6.59 3.66
C VAL A 59 -4.70 7.11 3.08
N GLN A 60 -4.44 8.40 3.26
CA GLN A 60 -3.24 9.06 2.79
C GLN A 60 -2.14 9.03 3.84
N TYR A 61 -0.91 8.86 3.38
CA TYR A 61 0.29 9.15 4.15
C TYR A 61 0.97 10.37 3.55
N LYS A 62 1.34 11.33 4.40
CA LYS A 62 2.00 12.57 4.00
C LYS A 62 3.33 12.69 4.72
N TRP A 63 4.38 12.74 3.95
CA TRP A 63 5.75 12.84 4.45
C TRP A 63 6.49 13.99 3.81
N THR A 64 7.41 14.58 4.54
CA THR A 64 8.35 15.58 4.01
C THR A 64 9.69 14.90 3.80
N ILE A 65 10.16 14.89 2.55
CA ILE A 65 11.46 14.34 2.17
C ILE A 65 12.28 15.49 1.58
N GLY A 66 13.32 15.90 2.31
CA GLY A 66 13.98 17.16 2.00
C GLY A 66 13.01 18.34 2.16
N ASP A 67 12.83 19.11 1.09
CA ASP A 67 11.90 20.25 1.06
C ASP A 67 10.56 19.92 0.36
N GLU A 68 10.34 18.65 -0.03
CA GLU A 68 9.15 18.24 -0.78
C GLU A 68 8.13 17.47 0.07
N GLU A 69 6.85 17.85 -0.02
CA GLU A 69 5.77 17.04 0.52
C GLU A 69 5.45 15.90 -0.46
N LYS A 70 5.48 14.68 0.04
CA LYS A 70 5.07 13.48 -0.69
C LYS A 70 3.76 12.95 -0.10
N ILE A 71 2.83 12.61 -0.97
CA ILE A 71 1.54 12.02 -0.59
C ILE A 71 1.42 10.68 -1.29
N VAL A 72 1.14 9.64 -0.53
CA VAL A 72 0.92 8.28 -1.05
C VAL A 72 -0.32 7.67 -0.43
N ILE A 73 -0.99 6.84 -1.21
CA ILE A 73 -2.14 6.04 -0.79
C ILE A 73 -1.81 4.60 -1.15
N PRO A 74 -1.37 3.78 -0.19
CA PRO A 74 -1.19 2.36 -0.45
C PRO A 74 -2.54 1.65 -0.55
N ASP A 75 -2.59 0.55 -1.29
CA ASP A 75 -3.80 -0.27 -1.43
C ASP A 75 -4.21 -0.90 -0.09
N ALA A 76 -3.24 -1.30 0.73
CA ALA A 76 -3.48 -1.59 2.14
C ALA A 76 -2.26 -1.25 3.00
N SER A 77 -2.50 -0.96 4.29
CA SER A 77 -1.43 -0.67 5.24
C SER A 77 -1.78 -1.13 6.66
N ILE A 78 -0.75 -1.48 7.44
CA ILE A 78 -0.89 -1.68 8.89
C ILE A 78 -0.08 -0.59 9.59
N ASN A 79 -0.79 0.27 10.34
CA ASN A 79 -0.20 1.37 11.09
C ASN A 79 -0.41 1.16 12.60
N CYS A 80 0.68 1.25 13.35
CA CYS A 80 0.71 1.16 14.82
C CYS A 80 0.85 2.53 15.51
N ARG A 81 1.05 3.59 14.73
CA ARG A 81 1.22 4.98 15.18
C ARG A 81 0.05 5.82 14.69
N VAL A 82 -1.15 5.56 15.24
CA VAL A 82 -2.41 6.13 14.73
C VAL A 82 -2.78 7.50 15.32
N HIS A 83 -1.86 8.13 16.04
CA HIS A 83 -2.16 9.39 16.76
C HIS A 83 -1.87 10.63 15.92
N ALA A 84 -0.84 10.61 15.07
CA ALA A 84 -0.49 11.74 14.20
C ALA A 84 -1.30 11.70 12.90
N LYS A 85 -2.60 12.07 13.02
CA LYS A 85 -3.53 12.11 11.87
C LYS A 85 -4.30 13.44 11.82
N LYS A 86 -4.59 13.89 10.60
CA LYS A 86 -5.45 15.04 10.35
C LYS A 86 -6.28 14.82 9.09
N GLY A 87 -7.61 14.89 9.22
CA GLY A 87 -8.52 14.57 8.13
C GLY A 87 -8.39 13.09 7.72
N ASN A 88 -8.09 12.85 6.45
CA ASN A 88 -7.84 11.52 5.88
C ASN A 88 -6.36 11.16 5.78
N SER A 89 -5.47 11.91 6.42
CA SER A 89 -4.02 11.73 6.30
C SER A 89 -3.38 11.35 7.62
N PHE A 90 -2.44 10.42 7.56
CA PHE A 90 -1.43 10.14 8.57
C PHE A 90 -0.13 10.84 8.23
N PHE A 91 0.60 11.25 9.25
CA PHE A 91 1.95 11.83 9.18
C PHE A 91 3.00 10.87 9.76
N ASP A 92 2.54 9.79 10.37
CA ASP A 92 3.39 8.69 10.84
C ASP A 92 3.64 7.68 9.72
N ILE A 93 4.61 6.80 9.95
CA ILE A 93 5.05 5.77 9.03
C ILE A 93 4.33 4.46 9.40
N PRO A 94 3.61 3.80 8.47
CA PRO A 94 3.07 2.47 8.71
C PRO A 94 4.20 1.44 8.78
N ARG A 95 3.96 0.31 9.44
CA ARG A 95 4.94 -0.78 9.51
C ARG A 95 4.86 -1.75 8.34
N PHE A 96 3.73 -1.76 7.66
CA PHE A 96 3.45 -2.65 6.55
C PHE A 96 2.66 -1.90 5.49
N VAL A 97 2.99 -2.11 4.23
CA VAL A 97 2.21 -1.68 3.07
C VAL A 97 2.06 -2.81 2.07
N MET A 98 0.96 -2.80 1.35
CA MET A 98 0.67 -3.71 0.25
C MET A 98 0.17 -2.89 -0.95
N GLU A 99 0.70 -3.21 -2.12
CA GLU A 99 0.23 -2.72 -3.41
C GLU A 99 -0.26 -3.90 -4.25
N VAL A 100 -1.43 -3.76 -4.83
CA VAL A 100 -2.03 -4.74 -5.74
C VAL A 100 -1.86 -4.23 -7.16
N LEU A 101 -1.09 -4.94 -7.96
CA LEU A 101 -0.69 -4.45 -9.28
C LEU A 101 -1.88 -4.26 -10.22
N SER A 102 -1.91 -3.12 -10.88
CA SER A 102 -2.70 -2.86 -12.07
C SER A 102 -1.80 -2.63 -13.28
N SER A 103 -2.33 -2.76 -14.49
CA SER A 103 -1.53 -2.51 -15.69
C SER A 103 -1.04 -1.07 -15.82
N SER A 104 -1.70 -0.13 -15.17
CA SER A 104 -1.34 1.30 -15.19
C SER A 104 -0.33 1.68 -14.11
N THR A 105 -0.34 1.01 -12.95
CA THR A 105 0.49 1.39 -11.80
C THR A 105 1.69 0.47 -11.56
N GLU A 106 1.74 -0.72 -12.15
CA GLU A 106 2.78 -1.74 -11.89
C GLU A 106 4.20 -1.17 -11.90
N LYS A 107 4.53 -0.36 -12.90
CA LYS A 107 5.87 0.25 -12.97
C LYS A 107 6.10 1.20 -11.79
N TYR A 108 5.13 2.03 -11.47
CA TYR A 108 5.20 3.00 -10.38
C TYR A 108 5.32 2.33 -9.01
N ASP A 109 4.54 1.27 -8.78
CA ASP A 109 4.58 0.49 -7.56
C ASP A 109 5.94 -0.19 -7.35
N ARG A 110 6.53 -0.72 -8.46
CA ARG A 110 7.84 -1.40 -8.43
C ARG A 110 9.04 -0.46 -8.37
N THR A 111 8.87 0.82 -8.60
CA THR A 111 9.99 1.79 -8.65
C THR A 111 9.78 2.94 -7.66
N GLU A 112 8.97 3.91 -8.01
CA GLU A 112 8.86 5.17 -7.26
C GLU A 112 8.23 4.98 -5.88
N LYS A 113 7.15 4.17 -5.75
CA LYS A 113 6.58 3.84 -4.45
C LYS A 113 7.54 2.99 -3.60
N MET A 114 8.18 1.98 -4.21
CA MET A 114 9.17 1.16 -3.50
C MET A 114 10.29 2.02 -2.93
N GLU A 115 10.83 2.95 -3.73
CA GLU A 115 11.87 3.89 -3.28
C GLU A 115 11.36 4.82 -2.17
N LEU A 116 10.13 5.34 -2.32
CA LEU A 116 9.52 6.19 -1.30
C LEU A 116 9.32 5.44 0.01
N TYR A 117 8.83 4.19 -0.03
CA TYR A 117 8.64 3.35 1.14
C TYR A 117 9.97 2.96 1.80
N ARG A 118 11.01 2.70 0.99
CA ARG A 118 12.37 2.46 1.47
C ARG A 118 12.93 3.67 2.23
N GLN A 119 12.82 4.88 1.67
CA GLN A 119 13.26 6.12 2.32
C GLN A 119 12.52 6.42 3.63
N GLN A 120 11.28 5.96 3.76
CA GLN A 120 10.50 6.07 4.99
C GLN A 120 10.73 4.90 5.96
N GLU A 121 11.60 3.97 5.60
CA GLU A 121 11.94 2.81 6.44
C GLU A 121 10.69 2.01 6.86
N ILE A 122 9.79 1.73 5.89
CA ILE A 122 8.65 0.85 6.13
C ILE A 122 9.15 -0.58 6.23
N ASP A 123 8.88 -1.25 7.36
CA ASP A 123 9.46 -2.55 7.71
C ASP A 123 9.20 -3.64 6.67
N GLU A 124 8.01 -3.65 6.06
CA GLU A 124 7.55 -4.72 5.15
C GLU A 124 6.71 -4.16 4.01
N TYR A 125 7.03 -4.59 2.79
CA TYR A 125 6.34 -4.19 1.57
C TYR A 125 5.94 -5.41 0.76
N TRP A 126 4.64 -5.55 0.45
CA TRP A 126 4.11 -6.59 -0.41
C TRP A 126 3.71 -6.02 -1.76
N ILE A 127 4.08 -6.73 -2.83
CA ILE A 127 3.56 -6.52 -4.18
C ILE A 127 2.73 -7.74 -4.54
N VAL A 128 1.43 -7.55 -4.80
CA VAL A 128 0.48 -8.61 -5.15
C VAL A 128 0.10 -8.51 -6.62
N ASP A 129 0.47 -9.51 -7.40
CA ASP A 129 -0.01 -9.67 -8.78
C ASP A 129 -1.17 -10.68 -8.81
N TRP A 130 -2.41 -10.18 -8.80
CA TRP A 130 -3.61 -11.00 -8.80
C TRP A 130 -3.76 -11.83 -10.08
N ARG A 131 -3.25 -11.33 -11.22
CA ARG A 131 -3.29 -12.03 -12.52
C ARG A 131 -2.39 -13.26 -12.55
N LYS A 132 -1.24 -13.18 -11.87
CA LYS A 132 -0.29 -14.29 -11.73
C LYS A 132 -0.51 -15.11 -10.46
N ARG A 133 -1.42 -14.68 -9.60
CA ARG A 133 -1.61 -15.22 -8.25
C ARG A 133 -0.27 -15.34 -7.52
N GLN A 134 0.38 -14.19 -7.33
CA GLN A 134 1.74 -14.09 -6.80
C GLN A 134 1.85 -12.96 -5.78
N VAL A 135 2.59 -13.20 -4.70
CA VAL A 135 2.95 -12.19 -3.70
C VAL A 135 4.47 -12.12 -3.60
N GLU A 136 5.03 -10.96 -3.87
CA GLU A 136 6.43 -10.65 -3.58
C GLU A 136 6.50 -9.98 -2.21
N ILE A 137 7.28 -10.56 -1.31
CA ILE A 137 7.45 -10.09 0.08
C ILE A 137 8.83 -9.45 0.19
N TYR A 138 8.85 -8.15 0.43
CA TYR A 138 10.07 -7.39 0.68
C TYR A 138 10.14 -7.01 2.15
N THR A 139 11.31 -7.14 2.74
CA THR A 139 11.63 -6.69 4.11
C THR A 139 12.73 -5.66 4.06
N LEU A 140 12.61 -4.64 4.92
CA LEU A 140 13.64 -3.64 5.08
C LEU A 140 14.77 -4.19 5.95
N ASP A 141 16.00 -3.97 5.51
CA ASP A 141 17.21 -4.16 6.29
C ASP A 141 18.22 -3.05 5.92
N TYR A 142 19.40 -3.05 6.48
CA TYR A 142 20.40 -2.02 6.21
C TYR A 142 21.62 -2.64 5.54
N ASP A 143 22.15 -1.92 4.55
CA ASP A 143 23.39 -2.31 3.90
C ASP A 143 24.62 -2.13 4.83
N SER A 144 25.82 -2.47 4.34
CA SER A 144 27.05 -2.33 5.09
C SER A 144 27.44 -0.89 5.45
N GLU A 145 26.80 0.09 4.81
CA GLU A 145 27.01 1.52 5.04
C GLU A 145 25.91 2.11 5.95
N GLY A 146 24.93 1.30 6.30
CA GLY A 146 23.80 1.69 7.15
C GLY A 146 22.65 2.36 6.39
N ASN A 147 22.59 2.22 5.07
CA ASN A 147 21.47 2.72 4.29
C ASN A 147 20.33 1.69 4.28
N PRO A 148 19.06 2.13 4.39
CA PRO A 148 17.92 1.23 4.31
C PRO A 148 17.80 0.64 2.90
N GLU A 149 17.55 -0.67 2.80
CA GLU A 149 17.34 -1.39 1.55
C GLU A 149 16.23 -2.42 1.67
N TYR A 150 15.46 -2.61 0.59
CA TYR A 150 14.50 -3.70 0.50
C TYR A 150 15.13 -4.94 -0.09
N TYR A 151 15.02 -6.03 0.65
CA TYR A 151 15.42 -7.36 0.21
C TYR A 151 14.18 -8.20 -0.11
N LEU A 152 14.15 -8.81 -1.30
CA LEU A 152 13.11 -9.77 -1.65
C LEU A 152 13.31 -11.02 -0.78
N LEU A 153 12.45 -11.17 0.23
CA LEU A 153 12.50 -12.31 1.14
C LEU A 153 11.95 -13.57 0.47
N ASN A 154 10.80 -13.45 -0.20
CA ASN A 154 10.13 -14.58 -0.86
C ASN A 154 9.23 -14.09 -2.00
N THR A 155 9.00 -14.99 -2.94
CA THR A 155 7.95 -14.89 -3.94
C THR A 155 7.01 -16.08 -3.76
N VAL A 156 5.82 -15.81 -3.23
CA VAL A 156 4.82 -16.83 -2.92
C VAL A 156 3.84 -16.98 -4.09
N THR A 157 3.64 -18.22 -4.50
CA THR A 157 2.75 -18.63 -5.59
C THR A 157 1.89 -19.82 -5.14
N GLU A 158 1.07 -20.38 -6.03
CA GLU A 158 0.33 -21.62 -5.75
C GLU A 158 1.24 -22.80 -5.33
N GLU A 159 2.50 -22.83 -5.82
CA GLU A 159 3.42 -23.95 -5.58
C GLU A 159 3.95 -23.95 -4.13
N ASN A 160 4.12 -22.76 -3.54
CA ASN A 160 4.63 -22.58 -2.18
C ASN A 160 3.70 -21.76 -1.29
N LYS A 161 2.40 -21.82 -1.53
CA LYS A 161 1.38 -20.98 -0.88
C LYS A 161 1.34 -21.07 0.65
N SER A 162 1.85 -22.15 1.24
CA SER A 162 1.97 -22.30 2.70
C SER A 162 3.05 -21.38 3.32
N GLU A 163 3.88 -20.74 2.48
CA GLU A 163 4.93 -19.83 2.91
C GLU A 163 4.47 -18.38 3.00
N LEU A 164 3.17 -18.09 2.74
CA LEU A 164 2.63 -16.76 2.91
C LEU A 164 2.47 -16.42 4.39
N TYR A 165 3.13 -15.37 4.85
CA TYR A 165 2.98 -14.84 6.20
C TYR A 165 3.43 -13.38 6.27
N ILE A 166 2.85 -12.62 7.19
CA ILE A 166 3.27 -11.24 7.47
C ILE A 166 4.43 -11.30 8.45
N VAL A 167 5.62 -10.91 7.99
CA VAL A 167 6.89 -11.06 8.74
C VAL A 167 6.85 -10.29 10.06
N HIS A 168 6.46 -9.03 9.98
CA HIS A 168 6.45 -8.12 11.14
C HIS A 168 5.19 -8.23 12.02
N PHE A 169 4.24 -9.09 11.61
CA PHE A 169 3.04 -9.40 12.39
C PHE A 169 2.79 -10.92 12.47
N PRO A 170 3.72 -11.70 13.06
CA PRO A 170 3.68 -13.17 13.00
C PRO A 170 2.46 -13.79 13.69
N HIS A 171 1.76 -13.01 14.53
CA HIS A 171 0.51 -13.41 15.18
C HIS A 171 -0.73 -13.18 14.30
N VAL A 172 -0.61 -12.38 13.23
CA VAL A 172 -1.67 -12.16 12.26
C VAL A 172 -1.53 -13.19 11.15
N LYS A 173 -2.57 -13.99 10.96
CA LYS A 173 -2.58 -15.07 9.97
C LYS A 173 -3.44 -14.68 8.78
N ILE A 174 -2.89 -14.90 7.61
CA ILE A 174 -3.59 -14.84 6.34
C ILE A 174 -3.03 -15.95 5.47
N THR A 175 -3.89 -16.74 4.87
CA THR A 175 -3.49 -17.77 3.92
C THR A 175 -3.52 -17.22 2.50
N PHE A 176 -2.79 -17.85 1.61
CA PHE A 176 -2.79 -17.52 0.19
C PHE A 176 -4.20 -17.68 -0.41
N ASP A 177 -4.90 -18.76 -0.03
CA ASP A 177 -6.26 -19.02 -0.53
C ASP A 177 -7.27 -17.99 -0.02
N GLU A 178 -7.12 -17.47 1.20
CA GLU A 178 -7.94 -16.35 1.71
C GLU A 178 -7.66 -15.04 0.97
N LEU A 179 -6.36 -14.74 0.71
CA LEU A 179 -5.98 -13.53 -0.01
C LEU A 179 -6.51 -13.54 -1.46
N PHE A 180 -6.34 -14.67 -2.16
CA PHE A 180 -6.75 -14.86 -3.54
C PHE A 180 -8.14 -15.53 -3.70
N ASN A 181 -9.03 -15.36 -2.73
CA ASN A 181 -10.43 -15.76 -2.86
C ASN A 181 -11.18 -14.73 -3.74
N ILE A 182 -10.88 -14.82 -5.03
CA ILE A 182 -11.43 -13.99 -6.11
C ILE A 182 -12.10 -14.94 -7.10
N ASP A 183 -13.42 -14.83 -7.31
CA ASP A 183 -14.23 -15.67 -8.21
C ASP A 183 -14.64 -14.91 -9.48
#